data_e0d5ddac5fcfd03a4705b812e469f0e3
#
_entry.id   e0d5ddac5fcfd03a4705b812e469f0e3
#
_cell.length_a   1.000
_cell.length_b   1.000
_cell.length_c   1.000
_cell.angle_alpha   90.00
_cell.angle_beta   90.00
_cell.angle_gamma   90.00
#
_symmetry.space_group_name_H-M   'P 1'
#
loop_
_entity.id
_entity.type
_entity.pdbx_description
1 polymer ?
#
loop_
_entity_poly.entity_id
_entity_poly.type
_entity_poly.pdbx_seq_one_letter_code
_entity_poly.pdbx_strand_id
1 'polypeptide(L)'
;MNSIKLIAAGLAASASLIAFNANAEGSLNLICSADVVICEQMQGDFQKETGISVNMVRLSSGETYAKIRAEARNPKTDIWWGGTGDPHLQAAAENLTEEYKSPMLGELQDWAVKQAESADYKTVGIYAGALGWGYNTEIFASKGWKEPKCWADLLDPALKGEIQMANPNSSGTAYTALASLVQIMGEDEAYDYMEKLNANISQYTKSGSAPVKAAARGETGLGIVFMHDAVSQTAEGFPVKSVAPCEGTGYEIGSMSIVKGAKNVENAKKWYDWALSAPVQSRMKDAKSFQLPSNKSAEIPKEAPRFEDIKLIDYDFKTYGEPERRKALLERWDREIGAKAN
;
A
#
# COMPACT_ATOMS: atom_id res chain seq x y z
N MET A 1 -85.27 -31.07 -26.74
CA MET A 1 -84.09 -30.76 -27.55
C MET A 1 -83.12 -30.08 -26.64
N ASN A 2 -82.14 -30.79 -26.16
CA ASN A 2 -81.28 -30.38 -25.05
C ASN A 2 -80.02 -29.66 -25.51
N SER A 3 -79.82 -28.47 -25.01
CA SER A 3 -78.58 -27.69 -25.21
C SER A 3 -77.62 -27.94 -24.08
N ILE A 4 -76.48 -28.53 -24.36
CA ILE A 4 -75.39 -28.78 -23.46
C ILE A 4 -74.52 -27.52 -23.39
N LYS A 5 -74.41 -26.90 -22.23
CA LYS A 5 -73.41 -25.82 -21.97
C LYS A 5 -72.10 -26.42 -21.49
N LEU A 6 -71.02 -26.25 -22.28
CA LEU A 6 -69.69 -26.51 -21.87
C LEU A 6 -69.15 -25.33 -20.98
N ILE A 7 -68.71 -25.64 -19.75
CA ILE A 7 -68.02 -24.72 -18.89
C ILE A 7 -66.53 -25.01 -19.06
N ALA A 8 -65.76 -24.06 -19.63
CA ALA A 8 -64.31 -24.11 -19.68
C ALA A 8 -63.76 -23.50 -18.38
N ALA A 9 -63.16 -24.34 -17.57
CA ALA A 9 -62.42 -23.89 -16.37
C ALA A 9 -60.97 -23.52 -16.77
N GLY A 10 -60.67 -22.24 -16.76
CA GLY A 10 -59.30 -21.72 -16.94
C GLY A 10 -58.50 -21.83 -15.64
N LEU A 11 -57.47 -22.70 -15.61
CA LEU A 11 -56.44 -22.66 -14.57
C LEU A 11 -55.49 -21.49 -14.83
N ALA A 12 -55.57 -20.43 -14.02
CA ALA A 12 -54.55 -19.40 -13.97
C ALA A 12 -53.43 -19.89 -13.05
N ALA A 13 -52.29 -20.31 -13.64
CA ALA A 13 -51.07 -20.59 -12.93
C ALA A 13 -50.40 -19.28 -12.50
N SER A 14 -50.55 -18.91 -11.24
CA SER A 14 -49.83 -17.78 -10.64
C SER A 14 -48.37 -18.17 -10.43
N ALA A 15 -47.49 -17.74 -11.33
CA ALA A 15 -46.04 -17.81 -11.13
C ALA A 15 -45.63 -16.75 -10.08
N SER A 16 -45.49 -17.16 -8.85
CA SER A 16 -44.86 -16.33 -7.79
C SER A 16 -43.38 -16.15 -8.10
N LEU A 17 -43.04 -15.00 -8.67
CA LEU A 17 -41.66 -14.52 -8.75
C LEU A 17 -41.19 -14.28 -7.31
N ILE A 18 -40.46 -15.25 -6.74
CA ILE A 18 -39.69 -15.05 -5.54
C ILE A 18 -38.51 -14.14 -5.94
N ALA A 19 -38.69 -12.84 -5.76
CA ALA A 19 -37.58 -11.90 -5.77
C ALA A 19 -36.67 -12.26 -4.61
N PHE A 20 -35.52 -12.89 -4.88
CA PHE A 20 -34.43 -12.95 -3.95
C PHE A 20 -33.98 -11.51 -3.72
N ASN A 21 -34.48 -10.89 -2.66
CA ASN A 21 -33.84 -9.71 -2.10
C ASN A 21 -32.48 -10.20 -1.58
N ALA A 22 -31.43 -10.01 -2.39
CA ALA A 22 -30.07 -10.00 -1.89
C ALA A 22 -29.97 -8.77 -0.97
N ASN A 23 -30.39 -8.92 0.28
CA ASN A 23 -30.04 -7.96 1.30
C ASN A 23 -28.53 -8.00 1.40
N ALA A 24 -27.86 -6.91 1.02
CA ALA A 24 -26.45 -6.74 1.32
C ALA A 24 -26.25 -7.03 2.80
N GLU A 25 -25.31 -7.93 3.16
CA GLU A 25 -25.04 -8.33 4.56
C GLU A 25 -24.40 -7.20 5.37
N GLY A 26 -24.81 -5.95 5.14
CA GLY A 26 -24.31 -4.76 5.79
C GLY A 26 -23.29 -3.99 4.92
N SER A 27 -22.57 -3.11 5.57
CA SER A 27 -21.55 -2.26 4.90
C SER A 27 -20.21 -2.32 5.61
N LEU A 28 -19.18 -1.87 4.91
CA LEU A 28 -17.81 -1.72 5.41
C LEU A 28 -17.23 -0.40 4.90
N ASN A 29 -16.69 0.43 5.80
CA ASN A 29 -15.97 1.65 5.44
C ASN A 29 -14.48 1.37 5.45
N LEU A 30 -13.91 1.28 4.27
CA LEU A 30 -12.51 0.94 4.02
C LEU A 30 -11.68 2.17 3.66
N ILE A 31 -10.54 2.37 4.32
CA ILE A 31 -9.46 3.16 3.74
C ILE A 31 -8.43 2.20 3.16
N CYS A 32 -8.12 2.40 1.88
CA CYS A 32 -7.06 1.67 1.20
C CYS A 32 -5.85 2.58 0.95
N SER A 33 -4.64 2.13 1.35
CA SER A 33 -3.40 2.89 1.19
C SER A 33 -2.42 2.27 0.19
N ALA A 34 -2.86 1.27 -0.57
CA ALA A 34 -2.13 0.68 -1.68
C ALA A 34 -2.35 1.46 -3.01
N ASP A 35 -1.88 0.94 -4.13
CA ASP A 35 -2.21 1.50 -5.45
C ASP A 35 -3.72 1.38 -5.71
N VAL A 36 -4.27 2.35 -6.44
CA VAL A 36 -5.72 2.44 -6.66
C VAL A 36 -6.29 1.20 -7.36
N VAL A 37 -5.55 0.63 -8.31
CA VAL A 37 -6.01 -0.54 -9.08
C VAL A 37 -6.21 -1.75 -8.17
N ILE A 38 -5.27 -2.02 -7.26
CA ILE A 38 -5.46 -3.13 -6.30
C ILE A 38 -6.55 -2.82 -5.28
N CYS A 39 -6.69 -1.55 -4.85
CA CYS A 39 -7.77 -1.15 -3.95
C CYS A 39 -9.15 -1.43 -4.55
N GLU A 40 -9.37 -1.07 -5.81
CA GLU A 40 -10.62 -1.30 -6.54
C GLU A 40 -10.88 -2.79 -6.80
N GLN A 41 -9.86 -3.57 -7.14
CA GLN A 41 -9.98 -5.01 -7.29
C GLN A 41 -10.39 -5.67 -5.96
N MET A 42 -9.69 -5.37 -4.87
CA MET A 42 -10.00 -5.92 -3.54
C MET A 42 -11.42 -5.56 -3.09
N GLN A 43 -11.84 -4.32 -3.32
CA GLN A 43 -13.22 -3.88 -3.07
C GLN A 43 -14.23 -4.71 -3.86
N GLY A 44 -14.02 -4.84 -5.16
CA GLY A 44 -14.93 -5.55 -6.06
C GLY A 44 -15.03 -7.04 -5.73
N ASP A 45 -13.91 -7.69 -5.50
CA ASP A 45 -13.83 -9.11 -5.17
C ASP A 45 -14.52 -9.40 -3.83
N PHE A 46 -14.25 -8.62 -2.79
CA PHE A 46 -14.89 -8.80 -1.50
C PHE A 46 -16.41 -8.61 -1.57
N GLN A 47 -16.89 -7.57 -2.24
CA GLN A 47 -18.34 -7.34 -2.44
C GLN A 47 -18.99 -8.51 -3.17
N LYS A 48 -18.32 -9.02 -4.21
CA LYS A 48 -18.83 -10.14 -5.02
C LYS A 48 -18.90 -11.44 -4.22
N GLU A 49 -17.90 -11.71 -3.38
CA GLU A 49 -17.79 -12.96 -2.61
C GLU A 49 -18.65 -12.97 -1.35
N THR A 50 -18.89 -11.81 -0.74
CA THR A 50 -19.54 -11.72 0.59
C THR A 50 -20.92 -11.06 0.57
N GLY A 51 -21.28 -10.35 -0.48
CA GLY A 51 -22.49 -9.52 -0.50
C GLY A 51 -22.41 -8.24 0.35
N ILE A 52 -21.30 -8.00 1.04
CA ILE A 52 -21.11 -6.81 1.89
C ILE A 52 -20.75 -5.62 1.00
N SER A 53 -21.48 -4.52 1.14
CA SER A 53 -21.18 -3.27 0.42
C SER A 53 -19.95 -2.59 1.02
N VAL A 54 -18.97 -2.19 0.20
CA VAL A 54 -17.74 -1.53 0.64
C VAL A 54 -17.69 -0.08 0.18
N ASN A 55 -17.67 0.84 1.12
CA ASN A 55 -17.40 2.26 0.88
C ASN A 55 -15.89 2.48 1.01
N MET A 56 -15.19 2.56 -0.11
CA MET A 56 -13.73 2.68 -0.13
C MET A 56 -13.30 4.11 -0.40
N VAL A 57 -12.28 4.56 0.35
CA VAL A 57 -11.53 5.80 0.09
C VAL A 57 -10.05 5.44 -0.03
N ARG A 58 -9.38 5.93 -1.09
CA ARG A 58 -7.93 5.77 -1.25
C ARG A 58 -7.22 6.98 -0.66
N LEU A 59 -6.34 6.73 0.33
CA LEU A 59 -5.43 7.72 0.92
C LEU A 59 -4.03 7.12 1.08
N SER A 60 -3.00 7.94 1.07
CA SER A 60 -1.64 7.49 1.39
C SER A 60 -1.49 7.22 2.89
N SER A 61 -0.49 6.41 3.29
CA SER A 61 -0.39 5.88 4.65
C SER A 61 -0.33 6.96 5.74
N GLY A 62 0.43 8.05 5.50
CA GLY A 62 0.50 9.18 6.43
C GLY A 62 -0.81 9.97 6.53
N GLU A 63 -1.51 10.17 5.39
CA GLU A 63 -2.82 10.81 5.36
C GLU A 63 -3.87 9.96 6.11
N THR A 64 -3.82 8.64 5.94
CA THR A 64 -4.73 7.71 6.63
C THR A 64 -4.53 7.75 8.13
N TYR A 65 -3.27 7.68 8.59
CA TYR A 65 -2.94 7.81 10.00
C TYR A 65 -3.47 9.13 10.59
N ALA A 66 -3.21 10.25 9.92
CA ALA A 66 -3.69 11.56 10.35
C ALA A 66 -5.23 11.62 10.42
N LYS A 67 -5.92 11.03 9.44
CA LYS A 67 -7.38 10.95 9.41
C LYS A 67 -7.94 10.10 10.57
N ILE A 68 -7.42 8.89 10.77
CA ILE A 68 -7.87 7.98 11.85
C ILE A 68 -7.67 8.66 13.21
N ARG A 69 -6.51 9.33 13.40
CA ARG A 69 -6.22 10.07 14.62
C ARG A 69 -7.19 11.23 14.85
N ALA A 70 -7.50 12.00 13.81
CA ALA A 70 -8.46 13.11 13.89
C ALA A 70 -9.88 12.62 14.19
N GLU A 71 -10.26 11.43 13.73
CA GLU A 71 -11.57 10.82 13.90
C GLU A 71 -11.69 9.91 15.14
N ALA A 72 -10.65 9.79 15.99
CA ALA A 72 -10.57 8.83 17.09
C ALA A 72 -11.77 8.87 18.06
N ARG A 73 -12.42 10.05 18.26
CA ARG A 73 -13.61 10.20 19.11
C ARG A 73 -14.92 9.77 18.45
N ASN A 74 -14.95 9.69 17.12
CA ASN A 74 -16.11 9.30 16.33
C ASN A 74 -15.64 8.67 15.01
N PRO A 75 -15.13 7.42 15.04
CA PRO A 75 -14.58 6.76 13.88
C PRO A 75 -15.59 6.67 12.73
N LYS A 76 -15.10 6.95 11.51
CA LYS A 76 -15.85 6.83 10.26
C LYS A 76 -15.37 5.65 9.42
N THR A 77 -14.18 5.17 9.73
CA THR A 77 -13.50 4.06 9.06
C THR A 77 -13.63 2.82 9.92
N ASP A 78 -13.88 1.68 9.30
CA ASP A 78 -13.94 0.39 9.99
C ASP A 78 -12.61 -0.35 9.89
N ILE A 79 -11.98 -0.29 8.70
CA ILE A 79 -10.72 -0.99 8.44
C ILE A 79 -9.80 -0.13 7.56
N TRP A 80 -8.53 -0.21 7.85
CA TRP A 80 -7.44 0.34 7.06
C TRP A 80 -6.63 -0.81 6.48
N TRP A 81 -6.62 -0.93 5.14
CA TRP A 81 -5.91 -1.97 4.41
C TRP A 81 -4.83 -1.37 3.51
N GLY A 82 -3.62 -1.93 3.60
CA GLY A 82 -2.48 -1.56 2.76
C GLY A 82 -1.74 -0.31 3.21
N GLY A 83 -0.69 0.00 2.50
CA GLY A 83 0.30 1.00 2.87
C GLY A 83 1.37 0.44 3.81
N THR A 84 2.37 1.25 4.12
CA THR A 84 3.52 0.83 4.93
C THR A 84 3.15 0.58 6.39
N GLY A 85 3.88 -0.31 7.05
CA GLY A 85 3.62 -0.72 8.43
C GLY A 85 3.88 0.35 9.47
N ASP A 86 4.86 1.25 9.25
CA ASP A 86 5.22 2.26 10.25
C ASP A 86 4.02 3.09 10.75
N PRO A 87 3.13 3.67 9.91
CA PRO A 87 1.95 4.39 10.39
C PRO A 87 0.91 3.48 11.05
N HIS A 88 0.83 2.19 10.68
CA HIS A 88 -0.02 1.22 11.37
C HIS A 88 0.50 0.93 12.78
N LEU A 89 1.82 0.76 12.94
CA LEU A 89 2.46 0.59 14.24
C LEU A 89 2.24 1.81 15.14
N GLN A 90 2.32 3.02 14.58
CA GLN A 90 1.98 4.25 15.29
C GLN A 90 0.53 4.27 15.76
N ALA A 91 -0.41 3.95 14.87
CA ALA A 91 -1.82 3.90 15.21
C ALA A 91 -2.09 2.85 16.31
N ALA A 92 -1.38 1.72 16.28
CA ALA A 92 -1.43 0.69 17.32
C ALA A 92 -0.90 1.21 18.66
N ALA A 93 0.27 1.88 18.67
CA ALA A 93 0.88 2.46 19.86
C ALA A 93 0.01 3.55 20.50
N GLU A 94 -0.67 4.38 19.69
CA GLU A 94 -1.62 5.39 20.15
C GLU A 94 -3.02 4.82 20.47
N ASN A 95 -3.19 3.49 20.42
CA ASN A 95 -4.45 2.80 20.69
C ASN A 95 -5.62 3.25 19.79
N LEU A 96 -5.31 3.54 18.52
CA LEU A 96 -6.25 3.93 17.46
C LEU A 96 -6.78 2.73 16.67
N THR A 97 -6.19 1.55 16.88
CA THR A 97 -6.57 0.29 16.24
C THR A 97 -6.94 -0.77 17.25
N GLU A 98 -7.78 -1.73 16.84
CA GLU A 98 -8.36 -2.77 17.68
C GLU A 98 -7.48 -4.02 17.66
N GLU A 99 -7.34 -4.70 18.81
CA GLU A 99 -6.72 -6.02 18.87
C GLU A 99 -7.60 -7.04 18.14
N TYR A 100 -7.00 -7.77 17.19
CA TYR A 100 -7.67 -8.90 16.56
C TYR A 100 -6.69 -10.00 16.17
N LYS A 101 -6.85 -11.16 16.80
CA LYS A 101 -6.10 -12.38 16.47
C LYS A 101 -6.84 -13.17 15.40
N SER A 102 -6.50 -12.93 14.14
CA SER A 102 -7.06 -13.66 13.02
C SER A 102 -6.75 -15.17 13.12
N PRO A 103 -7.68 -16.06 12.80
CA PRO A 103 -7.41 -17.49 12.67
C PRO A 103 -6.38 -17.80 11.57
N MET A 104 -6.13 -16.86 10.65
CA MET A 104 -5.16 -17.00 9.56
C MET A 104 -3.70 -16.82 9.98
N LEU A 105 -3.40 -16.34 11.21
CA LEU A 105 -2.03 -16.03 11.64
C LEU A 105 -1.04 -17.20 11.45
N GLY A 106 -1.47 -18.43 11.68
CA GLY A 106 -0.62 -19.62 11.49
C GLY A 106 -0.19 -19.89 10.04
N GLU A 107 -0.91 -19.32 9.07
CA GLU A 107 -0.64 -19.45 7.65
C GLU A 107 0.32 -18.36 7.11
N LEU A 108 0.62 -17.35 7.94
CA LEU A 108 1.42 -16.20 7.50
C LEU A 108 2.92 -16.43 7.68
N GLN A 109 3.70 -15.73 6.86
CA GLN A 109 5.15 -15.62 6.98
C GLN A 109 5.55 -15.05 8.35
N ASP A 110 6.70 -15.47 8.84
CA ASP A 110 7.18 -15.09 10.18
C ASP A 110 7.31 -13.57 10.38
N TRP A 111 7.70 -12.82 9.34
CA TRP A 111 7.79 -11.37 9.40
C TRP A 111 6.42 -10.69 9.61
N ALA A 112 5.34 -11.26 9.03
CA ALA A 112 3.98 -10.74 9.20
C ALA A 112 3.44 -11.04 10.60
N VAL A 113 3.73 -12.24 11.12
CA VAL A 113 3.36 -12.64 12.49
C VAL A 113 4.11 -11.80 13.54
N LYS A 114 5.42 -11.64 13.37
CA LYS A 114 6.26 -10.81 14.27
C LYS A 114 5.77 -9.37 14.33
N GLN A 115 5.34 -8.80 13.21
CA GLN A 115 4.75 -7.46 13.23
C GLN A 115 3.44 -7.42 14.02
N ALA A 116 2.56 -8.42 13.87
CA ALA A 116 1.33 -8.50 14.65
C ALA A 116 1.62 -8.64 16.15
N GLU A 117 2.55 -9.51 16.52
CA GLU A 117 2.96 -9.71 17.91
C GLU A 117 3.56 -8.43 18.54
N SER A 118 4.42 -7.73 17.79
CA SER A 118 5.06 -6.50 18.27
C SER A 118 4.08 -5.34 18.51
N ALA A 119 2.88 -5.42 17.91
CA ALA A 119 1.81 -4.44 18.01
C ALA A 119 0.62 -4.93 18.85
N ASP A 120 0.78 -5.95 19.69
CA ASP A 120 -0.31 -6.57 20.45
C ASP A 120 -1.51 -6.95 19.57
N TYR A 121 -1.24 -7.47 18.36
CA TYR A 121 -2.24 -7.86 17.33
C TYR A 121 -3.18 -6.72 16.89
N LYS A 122 -2.77 -5.46 17.05
CA LYS A 122 -3.51 -4.29 16.57
C LYS A 122 -3.26 -3.95 15.12
N THR A 123 -2.32 -4.64 14.49
CA THR A 123 -2.04 -4.62 13.05
C THR A 123 -1.43 -5.95 12.63
N VAL A 124 -1.40 -6.24 11.32
CA VAL A 124 -0.75 -7.44 10.75
C VAL A 124 -0.10 -7.10 9.42
N GLY A 125 1.00 -7.77 9.11
CA GLY A 125 1.63 -7.70 7.79
C GLY A 125 0.80 -8.44 6.74
N ILE A 126 0.58 -7.81 5.59
CA ILE A 126 -0.21 -8.40 4.49
C ILE A 126 0.61 -8.63 3.22
N TYR A 127 1.67 -7.86 3.03
CA TYR A 127 2.65 -8.02 1.95
C TYR A 127 3.98 -7.37 2.34
N ALA A 128 5.02 -7.58 1.53
CA ALA A 128 6.30 -6.90 1.70
C ALA A 128 6.89 -6.48 0.35
N GLY A 129 7.72 -5.43 0.36
CA GLY A 129 8.38 -4.90 -0.82
C GLY A 129 9.61 -4.06 -0.52
N ALA A 130 10.70 -4.23 -1.28
CA ALA A 130 11.92 -3.44 -1.12
C ALA A 130 11.76 -2.04 -1.72
N LEU A 131 12.39 -1.06 -1.08
CA LEU A 131 12.53 0.29 -1.60
C LEU A 131 13.60 0.33 -2.69
N GLY A 132 13.46 1.23 -3.65
CA GLY A 132 14.41 1.49 -4.71
C GLY A 132 13.92 2.62 -5.60
N TRP A 133 14.12 2.49 -6.88
CA TRP A 133 13.57 3.41 -7.88
C TRP A 133 13.26 2.73 -9.20
N GLY A 134 12.39 3.37 -9.98
CA GLY A 134 12.20 3.08 -11.38
C GLY A 134 12.68 4.24 -12.24
N TYR A 135 13.47 3.97 -13.27
CA TYR A 135 13.90 4.99 -14.22
C TYR A 135 13.41 4.68 -15.65
N ASN A 136 13.16 5.72 -16.43
CA ASN A 136 12.75 5.58 -17.82
C ASN A 136 13.98 5.32 -18.70
N THR A 137 14.08 4.12 -19.28
CA THR A 137 15.23 3.67 -20.05
C THR A 137 15.42 4.45 -21.36
N GLU A 138 14.33 4.95 -21.97
CA GLU A 138 14.38 5.73 -23.22
C GLU A 138 14.88 7.16 -22.94
N ILE A 139 14.42 7.81 -21.85
CA ILE A 139 14.94 9.12 -21.44
C ILE A 139 16.43 9.01 -21.14
N PHE A 140 16.84 8.03 -20.32
CA PHE A 140 18.25 7.86 -19.98
C PHE A 140 19.11 7.61 -21.20
N ALA A 141 18.68 6.76 -22.13
CA ALA A 141 19.38 6.51 -23.39
C ALA A 141 19.47 7.77 -24.25
N SER A 142 18.39 8.54 -24.42
CA SER A 142 18.34 9.75 -25.24
C SER A 142 19.23 10.88 -24.70
N LYS A 143 19.39 10.95 -23.37
CA LYS A 143 20.24 11.93 -22.68
C LYS A 143 21.69 11.46 -22.53
N GLY A 144 21.98 10.20 -22.82
CA GLY A 144 23.28 9.59 -22.59
C GLY A 144 23.63 9.41 -21.10
N TRP A 145 22.64 9.34 -20.25
CA TRP A 145 22.83 9.14 -18.81
C TRP A 145 23.12 7.68 -18.50
N LYS A 146 23.96 7.48 -17.48
CA LYS A 146 24.24 6.14 -16.96
C LYS A 146 23.10 5.67 -16.07
N GLU A 147 22.86 4.35 -16.07
CA GLU A 147 21.95 3.72 -15.13
C GLU A 147 22.38 4.00 -13.69
N PRO A 148 21.53 4.61 -12.84
CA PRO A 148 21.85 4.84 -11.44
C PRO A 148 21.74 3.52 -10.67
N LYS A 149 22.81 3.13 -9.98
CA LYS A 149 22.89 1.87 -9.23
C LYS A 149 22.93 2.07 -7.71
N CYS A 150 23.37 3.22 -7.28
CA CYS A 150 23.64 3.54 -5.88
C CYS A 150 22.89 4.83 -5.48
N TRP A 151 22.58 5.00 -4.22
CA TRP A 151 22.03 6.27 -3.71
C TRP A 151 22.89 7.45 -4.10
N ALA A 152 24.22 7.29 -4.08
CA ALA A 152 25.15 8.32 -4.48
C ALA A 152 24.97 8.78 -5.95
N ASP A 153 24.54 7.90 -6.85
CA ASP A 153 24.35 8.24 -8.27
C ASP A 153 23.17 9.20 -8.48
N LEU A 154 22.19 9.23 -7.55
CA LEU A 154 21.05 10.15 -7.63
C LEU A 154 21.44 11.62 -7.37
N LEU A 155 22.68 11.87 -6.89
CA LEU A 155 23.24 13.20 -6.70
C LEU A 155 23.90 13.76 -7.97
N ASP A 156 23.97 13.00 -9.07
CA ASP A 156 24.55 13.48 -10.33
C ASP A 156 23.83 14.77 -10.79
N PRO A 157 24.54 15.88 -10.98
CA PRO A 157 23.95 17.14 -11.47
C PRO A 157 23.23 17.02 -12.81
N ALA A 158 23.55 16.01 -13.62
CA ALA A 158 22.85 15.72 -14.87
C ALA A 158 21.37 15.36 -14.66
N LEU A 159 21.00 14.88 -13.44
CA LEU A 159 19.65 14.52 -13.05
C LEU A 159 18.86 15.70 -12.46
N LYS A 160 19.36 16.93 -12.55
CA LYS A 160 18.69 18.11 -11.99
C LYS A 160 17.27 18.27 -12.52
N GLY A 161 16.28 18.20 -11.62
CA GLY A 161 14.86 18.31 -11.95
C GLY A 161 14.26 17.07 -12.64
N GLU A 162 14.99 15.95 -12.66
CA GLU A 162 14.60 14.72 -13.36
C GLU A 162 14.27 13.57 -12.39
N ILE A 163 14.21 13.86 -11.10
CA ILE A 163 13.83 12.90 -10.08
C ILE A 163 12.52 13.35 -9.43
N GLN A 164 11.61 12.41 -9.22
CA GLN A 164 10.46 12.61 -8.34
C GLN A 164 10.51 11.64 -7.15
N MET A 165 10.01 12.07 -6.02
CA MET A 165 9.69 11.21 -4.87
C MET A 165 8.42 11.73 -4.18
N ALA A 166 7.85 10.94 -3.30
CA ALA A 166 6.70 11.42 -2.54
C ALA A 166 7.15 12.26 -1.32
N ASN A 167 6.20 13.00 -0.73
CA ASN A 167 6.41 13.74 0.51
C ASN A 167 6.31 12.77 1.71
N PRO A 168 7.29 12.71 2.63
CA PRO A 168 7.30 11.75 3.73
C PRO A 168 6.20 11.99 4.78
N ASN A 169 5.59 13.18 4.83
CA ASN A 169 4.44 13.43 5.70
C ASN A 169 3.20 12.69 5.23
N SER A 170 2.97 12.63 3.91
CA SER A 170 1.78 11.99 3.34
C SER A 170 2.01 10.52 2.98
N SER A 171 3.20 10.18 2.48
CA SER A 171 3.53 8.88 1.89
C SER A 171 4.38 8.02 2.82
N GLY A 172 3.92 6.78 3.05
CA GLY A 172 4.72 5.76 3.72
C GLY A 172 5.98 5.41 2.94
N THR A 173 5.91 5.30 1.60
CA THR A 173 7.09 5.04 0.74
C THR A 173 8.19 6.06 0.97
N ALA A 174 7.85 7.34 1.00
CA ALA A 174 8.83 8.40 1.23
C ALA A 174 9.34 8.43 2.68
N TYR A 175 8.49 8.09 3.66
CA TYR A 175 8.96 7.91 5.03
C TYR A 175 9.92 6.72 5.15
N THR A 176 9.62 5.59 4.50
CA THR A 176 10.55 4.45 4.44
C THR A 176 11.88 4.86 3.78
N ALA A 177 11.86 5.72 2.74
CA ALA A 177 13.08 6.23 2.14
C ALA A 177 13.90 7.09 3.13
N LEU A 178 13.25 8.04 3.81
CA LEU A 178 13.88 8.86 4.86
C LEU A 178 14.48 7.99 5.95
N ALA A 179 13.70 7.08 6.52
CA ALA A 179 14.14 6.19 7.60
C ALA A 179 15.25 5.23 7.16
N SER A 180 15.22 4.75 5.91
CA SER A 180 16.28 3.90 5.34
C SER A 180 17.60 4.66 5.22
N LEU A 181 17.58 5.87 4.68
CA LEU A 181 18.77 6.71 4.56
C LEU A 181 19.37 7.03 5.93
N VAL A 182 18.54 7.34 6.93
CA VAL A 182 18.99 7.57 8.31
C VAL A 182 19.66 6.31 8.90
N GLN A 183 19.13 5.13 8.63
CA GLN A 183 19.71 3.87 9.11
C GLN A 183 20.99 3.48 8.38
N ILE A 184 21.12 3.84 7.09
CA ILE A 184 22.29 3.52 6.27
C ILE A 184 23.46 4.46 6.55
N MET A 185 23.20 5.75 6.69
CA MET A 185 24.21 6.81 6.70
C MET A 185 24.44 7.42 8.08
N GLY A 186 23.48 7.28 9.02
CA GLY A 186 23.38 8.13 10.20
C GLY A 186 22.46 9.32 9.94
N GLU A 187 21.95 9.94 11.01
CA GLU A 187 20.89 10.94 10.86
C GLU A 187 21.39 12.22 10.15
N ASP A 188 22.50 12.79 10.58
CA ASP A 188 22.99 14.06 10.02
C ASP A 188 23.44 13.88 8.56
N GLU A 189 24.17 12.84 8.25
CA GLU A 189 24.61 12.53 6.90
C GLU A 189 23.43 12.24 5.95
N ALA A 190 22.36 11.62 6.46
CA ALA A 190 21.15 11.37 5.67
C ALA A 190 20.43 12.68 5.30
N TYR A 191 20.37 13.64 6.23
CA TYR A 191 19.78 14.96 5.93
C TYR A 191 20.65 15.77 4.99
N ASP A 192 21.98 15.75 5.14
CA ASP A 192 22.91 16.36 4.19
C ASP A 192 22.79 15.73 2.79
N TYR A 193 22.61 14.42 2.70
CA TYR A 193 22.35 13.72 1.44
C TYR A 193 21.03 14.18 0.81
N MET A 194 19.94 14.20 1.60
CA MET A 194 18.61 14.59 1.11
C MET A 194 18.56 16.07 0.70
N GLU A 195 19.30 16.96 1.36
CA GLU A 195 19.42 18.35 0.94
C GLU A 195 20.09 18.46 -0.45
N LYS A 196 21.13 17.68 -0.70
CA LYS A 196 21.77 17.59 -2.02
C LYS A 196 20.83 16.97 -3.05
N LEU A 197 20.14 15.88 -2.69
CA LEU A 197 19.17 15.21 -3.57
C LEU A 197 18.02 16.16 -3.96
N ASN A 198 17.59 17.04 -3.05
CA ASN A 198 16.52 18.01 -3.31
C ASN A 198 16.79 18.89 -4.52
N ALA A 199 18.05 19.16 -4.87
CA ALA A 199 18.40 19.91 -6.08
C ALA A 199 18.03 19.16 -7.37
N ASN A 200 17.93 17.84 -7.33
CA ASN A 200 17.55 16.98 -8.45
C ASN A 200 16.05 16.63 -8.44
N ILE A 201 15.33 16.91 -7.33
CA ILE A 201 13.90 16.65 -7.24
C ILE A 201 13.10 17.73 -7.97
N SER A 202 12.25 17.32 -8.91
CA SER A 202 11.30 18.20 -9.57
C SER A 202 9.99 18.35 -8.83
N GLN A 203 9.58 17.33 -8.08
CA GLN A 203 8.30 17.34 -7.36
C GLN A 203 8.29 16.33 -6.20
N TYR A 204 7.65 16.73 -5.10
CA TYR A 204 7.24 15.84 -4.01
C TYR A 204 5.74 15.51 -4.14
N THR A 205 5.43 14.28 -4.53
CA THR A 205 4.05 13.84 -4.74
C THR A 205 3.36 13.43 -3.43
N LYS A 206 2.03 13.33 -3.41
CA LYS A 206 1.30 12.79 -2.25
C LYS A 206 1.35 11.27 -2.18
N SER A 207 1.26 10.60 -3.33
CA SER A 207 1.23 9.14 -3.45
C SER A 207 2.62 8.58 -3.68
N GLY A 208 2.95 7.48 -2.97
CA GLY A 208 4.25 6.80 -3.08
C GLY A 208 4.53 6.21 -4.45
N SER A 209 3.51 5.75 -5.18
CA SER A 209 3.66 5.17 -6.53
C SER A 209 3.60 6.21 -7.67
N ALA A 210 3.20 7.46 -7.39
CA ALA A 210 3.08 8.49 -8.42
C ALA A 210 4.40 8.82 -9.14
N PRO A 211 5.56 8.88 -8.46
CA PRO A 211 6.83 9.19 -9.10
C PRO A 211 7.19 8.27 -10.26
N VAL A 212 7.05 6.95 -10.10
CA VAL A 212 7.39 6.01 -11.18
C VAL A 212 6.35 6.02 -12.31
N LYS A 213 5.09 6.35 -12.01
CA LYS A 213 4.08 6.56 -13.06
C LYS A 213 4.40 7.79 -13.92
N ALA A 214 4.94 8.85 -13.32
CA ALA A 214 5.44 10.01 -14.05
C ALA A 214 6.66 9.63 -14.91
N ALA A 215 7.60 8.85 -14.39
CA ALA A 215 8.73 8.33 -15.15
C ALA A 215 8.27 7.43 -16.32
N ALA A 216 7.27 6.57 -16.09
CA ALA A 216 6.70 5.71 -17.12
C ALA A 216 6.12 6.51 -18.31
N ARG A 217 5.45 7.63 -18.03
CA ARG A 217 4.88 8.53 -19.04
C ARG A 217 5.90 9.50 -19.68
N GLY A 218 7.16 9.48 -19.23
CA GLY A 218 8.20 10.37 -19.74
C GLY A 218 8.15 11.80 -19.19
N GLU A 219 7.44 12.03 -18.09
CA GLU A 219 7.33 13.35 -17.43
C GLU A 219 8.54 13.65 -16.53
N THR A 220 9.31 12.62 -16.16
CA THR A 220 10.53 12.71 -15.37
C THR A 220 11.44 11.52 -15.71
N GLY A 221 12.73 11.63 -15.43
CA GLY A 221 13.69 10.56 -15.70
C GLY A 221 13.57 9.38 -14.71
N LEU A 222 13.28 9.65 -13.44
CA LEU A 222 13.35 8.66 -12.37
C LEU A 222 12.33 8.95 -11.26
N GLY A 223 11.76 7.88 -10.66
CA GLY A 223 10.92 7.94 -9.47
C GLY A 223 11.44 7.06 -8.35
N ILE A 224 11.66 7.63 -7.16
CA ILE A 224 11.99 6.87 -5.95
C ILE A 224 10.69 6.27 -5.40
N VAL A 225 10.61 4.94 -5.38
CA VAL A 225 9.38 4.17 -5.10
C VAL A 225 9.73 2.81 -4.48
N PHE A 226 8.73 2.03 -4.09
CA PHE A 226 8.95 0.60 -3.90
C PHE A 226 9.17 -0.09 -5.25
N MET A 227 10.07 -1.07 -5.30
CA MET A 227 10.48 -1.74 -6.53
C MET A 227 9.31 -2.41 -7.26
N HIS A 228 8.33 -2.93 -6.53
CA HIS A 228 7.14 -3.54 -7.14
C HIS A 228 6.30 -2.53 -7.95
N ASP A 229 6.27 -1.24 -7.57
CA ASP A 229 5.59 -0.21 -8.35
C ASP A 229 6.28 0.02 -9.70
N ALA A 230 7.62 -0.03 -9.73
CA ALA A 230 8.38 0.08 -10.98
C ALA A 230 8.17 -1.17 -11.87
N VAL A 231 8.15 -2.35 -11.27
CA VAL A 231 7.85 -3.62 -11.97
C VAL A 231 6.44 -3.59 -12.56
N SER A 232 5.47 -3.01 -11.86
CA SER A 232 4.10 -2.85 -12.38
C SER A 232 4.09 -2.04 -13.69
N GLN A 233 4.86 -0.94 -13.76
CA GLN A 233 4.96 -0.14 -14.99
C GLN A 233 5.63 -0.91 -16.12
N THR A 234 6.66 -1.70 -15.82
CA THR A 234 7.31 -2.58 -16.81
C THR A 234 6.32 -3.62 -17.35
N ALA A 235 5.52 -4.24 -16.47
CA ALA A 235 4.49 -5.23 -16.85
C ALA A 235 3.32 -4.61 -17.65
N GLU A 236 3.14 -3.30 -17.56
CA GLU A 236 2.21 -2.52 -18.40
C GLU A 236 2.78 -2.15 -19.76
N GLY A 237 4.07 -2.44 -19.99
CA GLY A 237 4.76 -2.18 -21.27
C GLY A 237 5.46 -0.82 -21.32
N PHE A 238 5.56 -0.09 -20.21
CA PHE A 238 6.31 1.16 -20.17
C PHE A 238 7.82 0.90 -20.12
N PRO A 239 8.65 1.81 -20.67
CA PRO A 239 10.10 1.68 -20.69
C PRO A 239 10.73 2.03 -19.33
N VAL A 240 10.31 1.30 -18.29
CA VAL A 240 10.79 1.48 -16.92
C VAL A 240 11.64 0.29 -16.51
N LYS A 241 12.77 0.56 -15.85
CA LYS A 241 13.60 -0.45 -15.20
C LYS A 241 13.64 -0.20 -13.70
N SER A 242 13.36 -1.25 -12.91
CA SER A 242 13.46 -1.24 -11.45
C SER A 242 14.89 -1.48 -11.00
N VAL A 243 15.36 -0.75 -9.98
CA VAL A 243 16.73 -0.83 -9.45
C VAL A 243 16.69 -0.82 -7.92
N ALA A 244 17.45 -1.73 -7.32
CA ALA A 244 17.77 -1.73 -5.89
C ALA A 244 19.09 -0.97 -5.65
N PRO A 245 19.18 -0.10 -4.63
CA PRO A 245 20.41 0.64 -4.31
C PRO A 245 21.57 -0.28 -3.89
N CYS A 246 22.76 -0.03 -4.41
CA CYS A 246 23.96 -0.84 -4.16
C CYS A 246 24.47 -0.76 -2.70
N GLU A 247 24.26 0.35 -2.02
CA GLU A 247 24.63 0.53 -0.61
C GLU A 247 23.74 -0.32 0.32
N GLY A 248 22.57 -0.67 -0.15
CA GLY A 248 21.51 -1.32 0.59
C GLY A 248 20.27 -0.46 0.66
N THR A 249 19.16 -1.06 1.07
CA THR A 249 17.88 -0.38 1.13
C THR A 249 16.98 -0.95 2.21
N GLY A 250 16.03 -0.12 2.67
CA GLY A 250 14.94 -0.59 3.51
C GLY A 250 13.83 -1.27 2.70
N TYR A 251 12.84 -1.71 3.42
CA TYR A 251 11.67 -2.38 2.85
C TYR A 251 10.43 -2.06 3.68
N GLU A 252 9.27 -2.26 3.10
CA GLU A 252 8.01 -2.20 3.82
C GLU A 252 7.53 -3.59 4.23
N ILE A 253 6.81 -3.63 5.34
CA ILE A 253 5.82 -4.66 5.63
C ILE A 253 4.48 -3.94 5.54
N GLY A 254 3.84 -4.04 4.37
CA GLY A 254 2.51 -3.45 4.18
C GLY A 254 1.51 -4.07 5.13
N SER A 255 0.59 -3.28 5.65
CA SER A 255 -0.15 -3.68 6.84
C SER A 255 -1.66 -3.47 6.74
N MET A 256 -2.38 -4.06 7.69
CA MET A 256 -3.82 -3.93 7.84
C MET A 256 -4.19 -3.79 9.31
N SER A 257 -5.19 -2.96 9.61
CA SER A 257 -5.65 -2.71 10.98
C SER A 257 -7.15 -2.47 11.01
N ILE A 258 -7.85 -3.04 12.00
CA ILE A 258 -9.22 -2.65 12.32
C ILE A 258 -9.16 -1.37 13.15
N VAL A 259 -9.95 -0.36 12.79
CA VAL A 259 -9.98 0.92 13.50
C VAL A 259 -10.72 0.74 14.83
N LYS A 260 -10.15 1.29 15.91
CA LYS A 260 -10.78 1.22 17.24
C LYS A 260 -12.11 1.96 17.25
N GLY A 261 -13.15 1.29 17.76
CA GLY A 261 -14.50 1.82 17.77
C GLY A 261 -15.18 1.80 16.40
N ALA A 262 -14.69 0.98 15.46
CA ALA A 262 -15.33 0.70 14.17
C ALA A 262 -16.81 0.35 14.36
N LYS A 263 -17.68 0.88 13.49
CA LYS A 263 -19.12 0.64 13.56
C LYS A 263 -19.53 -0.72 13.00
N ASN A 264 -18.76 -1.20 12.02
CA ASN A 264 -19.02 -2.46 11.32
C ASN A 264 -17.91 -3.48 11.63
N VAL A 265 -17.57 -3.67 12.92
CA VAL A 265 -16.40 -4.46 13.35
C VAL A 265 -16.44 -5.91 12.86
N GLU A 266 -17.61 -6.54 12.80
CA GLU A 266 -17.74 -7.93 12.31
C GLU A 266 -17.47 -8.02 10.81
N ASN A 267 -17.89 -7.03 10.02
CA ASN A 267 -17.54 -6.96 8.60
C ASN A 267 -16.05 -6.62 8.40
N ALA A 268 -15.47 -5.80 9.29
CA ALA A 268 -14.02 -5.55 9.29
C ALA A 268 -13.20 -6.82 9.57
N LYS A 269 -13.64 -7.67 10.51
CA LYS A 269 -13.01 -8.98 10.75
C LYS A 269 -13.16 -9.93 9.57
N LYS A 270 -14.33 -9.97 8.91
CA LYS A 270 -14.52 -10.74 7.67
C LYS A 270 -13.55 -10.30 6.57
N TRP A 271 -13.39 -8.97 6.35
CA TRP A 271 -12.39 -8.45 5.44
C TRP A 271 -10.98 -8.85 5.83
N TYR A 272 -10.67 -8.74 7.11
CA TYR A 272 -9.34 -9.03 7.66
C TYR A 272 -8.92 -10.47 7.36
N ASP A 273 -9.77 -11.44 7.70
CA ASP A 273 -9.49 -12.86 7.47
C ASP A 273 -9.46 -13.20 5.98
N TRP A 274 -10.39 -12.64 5.19
CA TRP A 274 -10.46 -12.82 3.75
C TRP A 274 -9.19 -12.29 3.06
N ALA A 275 -8.73 -11.09 3.41
CA ALA A 275 -7.55 -10.46 2.81
C ALA A 275 -6.23 -11.18 3.16
N LEU A 276 -6.20 -11.97 4.24
CA LEU A 276 -5.05 -12.78 4.62
C LEU A 276 -5.04 -14.18 3.96
N SER A 277 -6.10 -14.56 3.29
CA SER A 277 -6.21 -15.90 2.68
C SER A 277 -5.30 -16.03 1.44
N ALA A 278 -4.75 -17.23 1.23
CA ALA A 278 -3.88 -17.51 0.09
C ALA A 278 -4.54 -17.26 -1.28
N PRO A 279 -5.83 -17.61 -1.53
CA PRO A 279 -6.48 -17.31 -2.81
C PRO A 279 -6.58 -15.82 -3.09
N VAL A 280 -6.85 -15.00 -2.08
CA VAL A 280 -6.97 -13.54 -2.23
C VAL A 280 -5.61 -12.92 -2.51
N GLN A 281 -4.59 -13.26 -1.72
CA GLN A 281 -3.24 -12.75 -1.93
C GLN A 281 -2.63 -13.20 -3.27
N SER A 282 -2.94 -14.41 -3.73
CA SER A 282 -2.50 -14.90 -5.05
C SER A 282 -3.09 -14.11 -6.22
N ARG A 283 -4.27 -13.51 -6.05
CA ARG A 283 -4.93 -12.69 -7.09
C ARG A 283 -4.42 -11.26 -7.19
N MET A 284 -3.62 -10.81 -6.24
CA MET A 284 -3.07 -9.43 -6.27
C MET A 284 -2.26 -9.16 -7.54
N LYS A 285 -1.62 -10.19 -8.11
CA LYS A 285 -0.94 -10.13 -9.41
C LYS A 285 -1.86 -9.74 -10.58
N ASP A 286 -3.16 -10.03 -10.50
CA ASP A 286 -4.13 -9.71 -11.54
C ASP A 286 -4.33 -8.19 -11.66
N ALA A 287 -4.17 -7.46 -10.55
CA ALA A 287 -4.06 -6.00 -10.49
C ALA A 287 -2.62 -5.50 -10.73
N LYS A 288 -1.72 -6.36 -11.23
CA LYS A 288 -0.28 -6.06 -11.41
C LYS A 288 0.40 -5.56 -10.11
N SER A 289 -0.05 -6.08 -8.98
CA SER A 289 0.58 -5.85 -7.69
C SER A 289 1.60 -6.96 -7.44
N PHE A 290 2.88 -6.60 -7.48
CA PHE A 290 4.01 -7.54 -7.43
C PHE A 290 4.75 -7.50 -6.09
N GLN A 291 4.03 -7.28 -4.99
CA GLN A 291 4.54 -7.43 -3.63
C GLN A 291 4.68 -8.92 -3.26
N LEU A 292 5.53 -9.20 -2.27
CA LEU A 292 5.64 -10.52 -1.68
C LEU A 292 4.45 -10.75 -0.72
N PRO A 293 3.62 -11.78 -0.92
CA PRO A 293 2.45 -12.04 -0.08
C PRO A 293 2.85 -12.52 1.32
N SER A 294 2.04 -12.18 2.32
CA SER A 294 2.25 -12.65 3.69
C SER A 294 1.77 -14.09 3.93
N ASN A 295 0.82 -14.61 3.16
CA ASN A 295 0.38 -15.99 3.30
C ASN A 295 1.38 -16.94 2.65
N LYS A 296 1.85 -17.95 3.39
CA LYS A 296 2.86 -18.94 2.96
C LYS A 296 2.43 -19.74 1.75
N SER A 297 1.11 -19.93 1.56
CA SER A 297 0.52 -20.71 0.47
C SER A 297 0.10 -19.87 -0.72
N ALA A 298 0.22 -18.54 -0.64
CA ALA A 298 -0.08 -17.67 -1.77
C ALA A 298 0.99 -17.76 -2.85
N GLU A 299 0.55 -17.67 -4.11
CA GLU A 299 1.46 -17.65 -5.25
C GLU A 299 2.26 -16.34 -5.26
N ILE A 300 3.58 -16.47 -5.25
CA ILE A 300 4.46 -15.31 -5.41
C ILE A 300 4.60 -15.02 -6.90
N PRO A 301 4.22 -13.82 -7.39
CA PRO A 301 4.38 -13.46 -8.79
C PRO A 301 5.83 -13.62 -9.24
N LYS A 302 6.05 -14.13 -10.45
CA LYS A 302 7.41 -14.32 -11.00
C LYS A 302 8.15 -12.99 -11.19
N GLU A 303 7.40 -11.93 -11.41
CA GLU A 303 7.89 -10.54 -11.58
C GLU A 303 8.27 -9.88 -10.25
N ALA A 304 7.80 -10.42 -9.12
CA ALA A 304 8.04 -9.80 -7.81
C ALA A 304 9.54 -9.71 -7.48
N PRO A 305 10.05 -8.54 -7.10
CA PRO A 305 11.42 -8.41 -6.61
C PRO A 305 11.66 -9.31 -5.41
N ARG A 306 12.69 -10.16 -5.49
CA ARG A 306 13.01 -11.14 -4.45
C ARG A 306 13.94 -10.53 -3.42
N PHE A 307 13.64 -10.70 -2.14
CA PHE A 307 14.47 -10.17 -1.05
C PHE A 307 15.87 -10.77 -1.01
N GLU A 308 16.00 -12.04 -1.41
CA GLU A 308 17.28 -12.74 -1.52
C GLU A 308 18.25 -12.13 -2.56
N ASP A 309 17.72 -11.41 -3.55
CA ASP A 309 18.49 -10.75 -4.61
C ASP A 309 18.82 -9.29 -4.29
N ILE A 310 18.36 -8.77 -3.15
CA ILE A 310 18.45 -7.37 -2.78
C ILE A 310 19.25 -7.23 -1.48
N LYS A 311 20.16 -6.27 -1.44
CA LYS A 311 20.88 -5.93 -0.20
C LYS A 311 19.96 -5.13 0.73
N LEU A 312 19.14 -5.83 1.52
CA LEU A 312 18.30 -5.21 2.53
C LEU A 312 19.11 -4.84 3.77
N ILE A 313 18.75 -3.71 4.39
CA ILE A 313 19.19 -3.39 5.74
C ILE A 313 18.33 -4.14 6.78
N ASP A 314 18.85 -4.32 7.98
CA ASP A 314 18.05 -4.75 9.14
C ASP A 314 17.19 -3.55 9.60
N TYR A 315 16.05 -3.36 8.91
CA TYR A 315 15.20 -2.19 9.12
C TYR A 315 14.52 -2.26 10.49
N ASP A 316 14.82 -1.30 11.36
CA ASP A 316 14.29 -1.21 12.72
C ASP A 316 12.84 -0.67 12.74
N PHE A 317 11.88 -1.53 12.42
CA PHE A 317 10.45 -1.20 12.47
C PHE A 317 10.00 -0.71 13.84
N LYS A 318 10.63 -1.18 14.92
CA LYS A 318 10.26 -0.78 16.27
C LYS A 318 10.56 0.70 16.49
N THR A 319 11.81 1.11 16.31
CA THR A 319 12.21 2.50 16.50
C THR A 319 11.55 3.45 15.52
N TYR A 320 11.52 3.10 14.23
CA TYR A 320 10.98 3.99 13.17
C TYR A 320 9.46 3.95 13.05
N GLY A 321 8.80 2.98 13.66
CA GLY A 321 7.36 2.94 13.87
C GLY A 321 6.88 3.64 15.13
N GLU A 322 7.76 4.17 15.99
CA GLU A 322 7.36 4.93 17.18
C GLU A 322 6.89 6.35 16.82
N PRO A 323 5.78 6.85 17.40
CA PRO A 323 5.22 8.16 17.08
C PRO A 323 6.21 9.32 17.27
N GLU A 324 6.97 9.31 18.36
CA GLU A 324 7.93 10.36 18.70
C GLU A 324 9.10 10.39 17.71
N ARG A 325 9.63 9.21 17.34
CA ARG A 325 10.72 9.10 16.39
C ARG A 325 10.31 9.58 15.00
N ARG A 326 9.16 9.12 14.53
CA ARG A 326 8.60 9.57 13.26
C ARG A 326 8.38 11.07 13.24
N LYS A 327 7.76 11.61 14.30
CA LYS A 327 7.50 13.04 14.43
C LYS A 327 8.80 13.86 14.34
N ALA A 328 9.83 13.47 15.10
CA ALA A 328 11.12 14.15 15.10
C ALA A 328 11.76 14.18 13.70
N LEU A 329 11.75 13.05 12.98
CA LEU A 329 12.28 12.96 11.63
C LEU A 329 11.48 13.84 10.64
N LEU A 330 10.15 13.81 10.70
CA LEU A 330 9.31 14.61 9.81
C LEU A 330 9.43 16.11 10.07
N GLU A 331 9.49 16.54 11.33
CA GLU A 331 9.71 17.95 11.70
C GLU A 331 11.08 18.46 11.23
N ARG A 332 12.12 17.61 11.29
CA ARG A 332 13.43 17.94 10.75
C ARG A 332 13.39 18.04 9.23
N TRP A 333 12.75 17.08 8.55
CA TRP A 333 12.57 17.11 7.11
C TRP A 333 11.82 18.37 6.64
N ASP A 334 10.71 18.72 7.29
CA ASP A 334 9.93 19.93 6.97
C ASP A 334 10.79 21.19 7.06
N ARG A 335 11.62 21.29 8.10
CA ARG A 335 12.46 22.45 8.37
C ARG A 335 13.65 22.58 7.41
N GLU A 336 14.33 21.46 7.11
CA GLU A 336 15.61 21.47 6.41
C GLU A 336 15.47 21.24 4.89
N ILE A 337 14.44 20.48 4.47
CA ILE A 337 14.22 20.08 3.08
C ILE A 337 12.88 20.59 2.56
N GLY A 338 11.77 20.27 3.25
CA GLY A 338 10.42 20.60 2.82
C GLY A 338 10.19 22.11 2.62
N ALA A 339 10.77 22.95 3.48
CA ALA A 339 10.68 24.39 3.35
C ALA A 339 11.43 24.94 2.10
N LYS A 340 12.34 24.15 1.51
CA LYS A 340 13.10 24.49 0.30
C LYS A 340 12.57 23.76 -0.95
N ALA A 341 11.56 22.91 -0.77
CA ALA A 341 10.93 22.18 -1.87
C ALA A 341 10.14 23.14 -2.76
N ASN A 342 10.34 23.05 -4.07
CA ASN A 342 9.64 23.87 -5.07
C ASN A 342 8.20 23.43 -5.28
#